data_eecce2ee9aacb20c790cb31a324b8e39
#
_entry.id   eecce2ee9aacb20c790cb31a324b8e39
#
_cell.length_a   1.000
_cell.length_b   1.000
_cell.length_c   1.000
_cell.angle_alpha   90.00
_cell.angle_beta   90.00
_cell.angle_gamma   90.00
#
_symmetry.space_group_name_H-M   'P 1'
#
loop_
_entity.id
_entity.type
_entity.pdbx_description
1 polymer ?
#
loop_
_entity_poly.entity_id
_entity_poly.type
_entity_poly.pdbx_seq_one_letter_code
_entity_poly.pdbx_strand_id
1 'polypeptide(L)'
;MNKEIAIVGVNGKMGKWFANYFHKMGFRVKGFDANNEIKEKFIEKANSLFSCILQIDYVLLCTPTKNTPEIIRLISKEMKRGSYLIEISSQKSKTAQTLLKTPSKINPICIHPMFGPGTKKIAGKNVIRVPIKDAQKEITATK
;
A
#
# COMPACT_ATOMS: atom_id res chain seq x y z
N MET A 1 -19.91 -5.92 3.66
CA MET A 1 -19.26 -4.86 2.85
C MET A 1 -17.99 -5.43 2.23
N ASN A 2 -17.82 -5.28 0.94
CA ASN A 2 -16.60 -5.68 0.27
C ASN A 2 -15.48 -4.69 0.65
N LYS A 3 -14.44 -5.18 1.28
CA LYS A 3 -13.24 -4.38 1.57
C LYS A 3 -12.52 -4.04 0.25
N GLU A 4 -12.05 -2.82 0.13
CA GLU A 4 -11.33 -2.34 -1.06
C GLU A 4 -9.90 -1.97 -0.69
N ILE A 5 -8.98 -2.29 -1.60
CA ILE A 5 -7.58 -1.90 -1.50
C ILE A 5 -7.09 -1.35 -2.84
N ALA A 6 -6.42 -0.21 -2.80
CA ALA A 6 -5.69 0.33 -3.94
C ALA A 6 -4.22 -0.06 -3.85
N ILE A 7 -3.65 -0.55 -4.94
CA ILE A 7 -2.23 -0.88 -5.02
C ILE A 7 -1.58 -0.02 -6.10
N VAL A 8 -0.69 0.86 -5.66
CA VAL A 8 0.13 1.69 -6.54
C VAL A 8 1.45 0.96 -6.81
N GLY A 9 1.83 0.83 -8.07
CA GLY A 9 2.93 -0.03 -8.50
C GLY A 9 2.51 -1.49 -8.63
N VAL A 10 1.28 -1.73 -9.05
CA VAL A 10 0.65 -3.05 -9.08
C VAL A 10 1.31 -4.02 -10.06
N ASN A 11 2.00 -3.53 -11.11
CA ASN A 11 2.72 -4.37 -12.07
C ASN A 11 4.08 -4.88 -11.59
N GLY A 12 4.61 -4.30 -10.50
CA GLY A 12 5.84 -4.79 -9.87
C GLY A 12 5.64 -6.18 -9.25
N LYS A 13 6.74 -6.88 -8.96
CA LYS A 13 6.70 -8.25 -8.40
C LYS A 13 5.92 -8.31 -7.08
N MET A 14 6.19 -7.39 -6.15
CA MET A 14 5.47 -7.33 -4.88
C MET A 14 4.04 -6.80 -5.07
N GLY A 15 3.82 -5.85 -5.98
CA GLY A 15 2.48 -5.35 -6.31
C GLY A 15 1.57 -6.47 -6.81
N LYS A 16 2.04 -7.29 -7.71
CA LYS A 16 1.30 -8.47 -8.21
C LYS A 16 1.05 -9.51 -7.11
N TRP A 17 2.05 -9.73 -6.27
CA TRP A 17 1.92 -10.66 -5.15
C TRP A 17 0.81 -10.21 -4.18
N PHE A 18 0.83 -8.95 -3.76
CA PHE A 18 -0.19 -8.40 -2.87
C PHE A 18 -1.57 -8.32 -3.52
N ALA A 19 -1.64 -7.99 -4.81
CA ALA A 19 -2.91 -7.99 -5.54
C ALA A 19 -3.57 -9.36 -5.52
N ASN A 20 -2.82 -10.43 -5.83
CA ASN A 20 -3.30 -11.80 -5.74
C ASN A 20 -3.69 -12.19 -4.31
N TYR A 21 -2.88 -11.83 -3.34
CA TYR A 21 -3.13 -12.14 -1.93
C TYR A 21 -4.45 -11.53 -1.45
N PHE A 22 -4.63 -10.22 -1.64
CA PHE A 22 -5.85 -9.55 -1.20
C PHE A 22 -7.09 -9.96 -1.99
N HIS A 23 -6.94 -10.22 -3.28
CA HIS A 23 -8.03 -10.77 -4.09
C HIS A 23 -8.53 -12.12 -3.54
N LYS A 24 -7.63 -13.04 -3.20
CA LYS A 24 -7.96 -14.33 -2.57
C LYS A 24 -8.60 -14.17 -1.19
N MET A 25 -8.32 -13.08 -0.50
CA MET A 25 -8.96 -12.74 0.78
C MET A 25 -10.31 -12.02 0.62
N GLY A 26 -10.81 -11.87 -0.61
CA GLY A 26 -12.12 -11.27 -0.88
C GLY A 26 -12.12 -9.73 -1.00
N PHE A 27 -10.95 -9.10 -1.11
CA PHE A 27 -10.87 -7.66 -1.37
C PHE A 27 -11.14 -7.36 -2.85
N ARG A 28 -11.84 -6.24 -3.11
CA ARG A 28 -11.77 -5.59 -4.42
C ARG A 28 -10.41 -4.91 -4.54
N VAL A 29 -9.67 -5.26 -5.58
CA VAL A 29 -8.34 -4.72 -5.81
C VAL A 29 -8.39 -3.70 -6.94
N LYS A 30 -8.07 -2.45 -6.63
CA LYS A 30 -7.88 -1.38 -7.60
C LYS A 30 -6.38 -1.16 -7.81
N GLY A 31 -5.94 -1.01 -9.04
CA GLY A 31 -4.53 -0.94 -9.36
C GLY A 31 -4.15 0.22 -10.26
N PHE A 32 -3.00 0.82 -9.99
CA PHE A 32 -2.35 1.80 -10.85
C PHE A 32 -0.87 1.46 -11.01
N ASP A 33 -0.38 1.59 -12.23
CA ASP A 33 1.05 1.47 -12.54
C ASP A 33 1.41 2.45 -13.66
N ALA A 34 2.60 3.05 -13.57
CA ALA A 34 3.09 3.96 -14.60
C ALA A 34 3.25 3.29 -15.97
N ASN A 35 3.46 1.98 -16.00
CA ASN A 35 3.58 1.19 -17.24
C ASN A 35 2.23 0.79 -17.85
N ASN A 36 1.12 1.10 -17.24
CA ASN A 36 -0.28 0.92 -17.72
C ASN A 36 -0.69 -0.50 -18.17
N GLU A 37 0.21 -1.46 -18.25
CA GLU A 37 -0.12 -2.84 -18.65
C GLU A 37 -0.52 -3.71 -17.47
N ILE A 38 -1.75 -3.52 -16.97
CA ILE A 38 -2.33 -4.41 -15.98
C ILE A 38 -3.09 -5.52 -16.73
N LYS A 39 -2.56 -6.74 -16.67
CA LYS A 39 -3.09 -7.92 -17.40
C LYS A 39 -4.11 -8.72 -16.59
N GLU A 40 -4.03 -8.63 -15.27
CA GLU A 40 -4.90 -9.37 -14.35
C GLU A 40 -6.33 -8.83 -14.41
N LYS A 41 -7.27 -9.66 -14.85
CA LYS A 41 -8.68 -9.29 -15.04
C LYS A 41 -9.41 -8.94 -13.74
N PHE A 42 -8.95 -9.46 -12.60
CA PHE A 42 -9.54 -9.18 -11.31
C PHE A 42 -9.15 -7.81 -10.73
N ILE A 43 -8.15 -7.14 -11.33
CA ILE A 43 -7.71 -5.81 -10.90
C ILE A 43 -8.53 -4.75 -11.65
N GLU A 44 -9.24 -3.91 -10.90
CA GLU A 44 -9.87 -2.71 -11.44
C GLU A 44 -8.77 -1.70 -11.79
N LYS A 45 -8.60 -1.43 -13.07
CA LYS A 45 -7.56 -0.51 -13.57
C LYS A 45 -7.96 0.93 -13.31
N ALA A 46 -7.10 1.67 -12.62
CA ALA A 46 -7.27 3.11 -12.46
C ALA A 46 -6.56 3.87 -13.59
N ASN A 47 -7.21 4.92 -14.09
CA ASN A 47 -6.68 5.76 -15.19
C ASN A 47 -5.60 6.74 -14.72
N SER A 48 -5.54 7.01 -13.42
CA SER A 48 -4.56 7.91 -12.82
C SER A 48 -4.23 7.48 -11.39
N LEU A 49 -3.12 7.99 -10.87
CA LEU A 49 -2.74 7.81 -9.47
C LEU A 49 -3.86 8.28 -8.52
N PHE A 50 -4.43 9.45 -8.77
CA PHE A 50 -5.49 10.01 -7.92
C PHE A 50 -6.79 9.21 -7.99
N SER A 51 -7.21 8.80 -9.19
CA SER A 51 -8.41 7.96 -9.32
C SER A 51 -8.24 6.59 -8.65
N CYS A 52 -7.01 6.10 -8.54
CA CYS A 52 -6.72 4.85 -7.86
C CYS A 52 -7.03 4.90 -6.36
N ILE A 53 -6.71 6.03 -5.71
CA ILE A 53 -6.78 6.15 -4.24
C ILE A 53 -8.06 6.81 -3.73
N LEU A 54 -8.86 7.37 -4.64
CA LEU A 54 -10.04 8.13 -4.27
C LEU A 54 -11.10 7.23 -3.59
N GLN A 55 -11.53 7.63 -2.40
CA GLN A 55 -12.54 6.94 -1.58
C GLN A 55 -12.16 5.50 -1.15
N ILE A 56 -10.88 5.15 -1.22
CA ILE A 56 -10.36 3.82 -0.82
C ILE A 56 -9.93 3.84 0.65
N ASP A 57 -10.24 2.75 1.37
CA ASP A 57 -9.88 2.61 2.79
C ASP A 57 -8.41 2.22 3.02
N TYR A 58 -7.86 1.40 2.12
CA TYR A 58 -6.49 0.91 2.21
C TYR A 58 -5.72 1.23 0.93
N VAL A 59 -4.62 1.96 1.04
CA VAL A 59 -3.72 2.27 -0.08
C VAL A 59 -2.35 1.68 0.21
N LEU A 60 -1.91 0.75 -0.65
CA LEU A 60 -0.64 0.06 -0.56
C LEU A 60 0.31 0.57 -1.63
N LEU A 61 1.48 1.03 -1.22
CA LEU A 61 2.53 1.49 -2.13
C LEU A 61 3.56 0.38 -2.36
N CYS A 62 3.57 -0.15 -3.57
CA CYS A 62 4.56 -1.12 -4.08
C CYS A 62 5.46 -0.48 -5.13
N THR A 63 5.82 0.76 -4.93
CA THR A 63 6.60 1.60 -5.85
C THR A 63 8.10 1.50 -5.56
N PRO A 64 8.97 1.82 -6.54
CA PRO A 64 10.40 1.90 -6.30
C PRO A 64 10.70 2.87 -5.14
N THR A 65 11.60 2.49 -4.25
CA THR A 65 11.92 3.21 -3.01
C THR A 65 12.21 4.71 -3.25
N LYS A 66 12.92 5.02 -4.34
CA LYS A 66 13.27 6.41 -4.69
C LYS A 66 12.04 7.28 -5.02
N ASN A 67 10.96 6.69 -5.51
CA ASN A 67 9.74 7.41 -5.92
C ASN A 67 8.71 7.49 -4.79
N THR A 68 8.77 6.59 -3.83
CA THR A 68 7.76 6.45 -2.78
C THR A 68 7.56 7.73 -1.95
N PRO A 69 8.59 8.47 -1.50
CA PRO A 69 8.37 9.70 -0.75
C PRO A 69 7.57 10.77 -1.52
N GLU A 70 7.82 10.92 -2.81
CA GLU A 70 7.08 11.88 -3.64
C GLU A 70 5.62 11.46 -3.80
N ILE A 71 5.38 10.16 -4.04
CA ILE A 71 4.02 9.62 -4.15
C ILE A 71 3.26 9.83 -2.84
N ILE A 72 3.86 9.59 -1.68
CA ILE A 72 3.26 9.85 -0.37
C ILE A 72 2.82 11.32 -0.26
N ARG A 73 3.70 12.26 -0.63
CA ARG A 73 3.38 13.69 -0.59
C ARG A 73 2.19 14.06 -1.49
N LEU A 74 2.14 13.48 -2.68
CA LEU A 74 1.09 13.75 -3.65
C LEU A 74 -0.28 13.22 -3.19
N ILE A 75 -0.34 11.95 -2.77
CA ILE A 75 -1.63 11.28 -2.54
C ILE A 75 -2.19 11.49 -1.14
N SER A 76 -1.36 11.71 -0.12
CA SER A 76 -1.80 11.74 1.28
C SER A 76 -2.83 12.84 1.56
N LYS A 77 -2.78 13.92 0.84
CA LYS A 77 -3.72 15.05 0.96
C LYS A 77 -5.10 14.73 0.39
N GLU A 78 -5.13 13.91 -0.66
CA GLU A 78 -6.35 13.53 -1.42
C GLU A 78 -7.04 12.28 -0.88
N MET A 79 -6.36 11.53 -0.02
CA MET A 79 -6.90 10.31 0.56
C MET A 79 -8.10 10.58 1.47
N LYS A 80 -8.99 9.60 1.51
CA LYS A 80 -10.18 9.60 2.38
C LYS A 80 -9.79 9.71 3.86
N ARG A 81 -10.56 10.48 4.62
CA ARG A 81 -10.40 10.54 6.09
C ARG A 81 -10.56 9.16 6.70
N GLY A 82 -9.65 8.79 7.59
CA GLY A 82 -9.62 7.50 8.27
C GLY A 82 -8.97 6.37 7.49
N SER A 83 -8.57 6.61 6.22
CA SER A 83 -7.90 5.59 5.41
C SER A 83 -6.47 5.30 5.89
N TYR A 84 -5.96 4.17 5.46
CA TYR A 84 -4.61 3.70 5.76
C TYR A 84 -3.70 3.84 4.54
N LEU A 85 -2.54 4.46 4.73
CA LEU A 85 -1.48 4.53 3.74
C LEU A 85 -0.34 3.60 4.15
N ILE A 86 -0.16 2.52 3.40
CA ILE A 86 0.78 1.44 3.72
C ILE A 86 1.97 1.51 2.78
N GLU A 87 3.17 1.58 3.32
CA GLU A 87 4.44 1.63 2.61
C GLU A 87 5.30 0.42 2.97
N ILE A 88 5.89 -0.25 1.98
CA ILE A 88 6.57 -1.54 2.14
C ILE A 88 8.04 -1.54 1.73
N SER A 89 8.66 -0.40 1.42
CA SER A 89 10.06 -0.36 0.99
C SER A 89 11.02 -0.87 2.06
N SER A 90 12.17 -1.38 1.62
CA SER A 90 13.22 -1.86 2.54
C SER A 90 14.01 -0.73 3.19
N GLN A 91 14.14 0.42 2.53
CA GLN A 91 14.83 1.59 3.06
C GLN A 91 13.83 2.56 3.69
N LYS A 92 13.92 2.74 5.00
CA LYS A 92 12.89 3.43 5.79
C LYS A 92 13.16 4.90 6.09
N SER A 93 14.39 5.37 6.02
CA SER A 93 14.75 6.71 6.52
C SER A 93 13.92 7.84 5.89
N LYS A 94 13.87 7.92 4.57
CA LYS A 94 13.11 8.96 3.85
C LYS A 94 11.61 8.71 3.88
N THR A 95 11.18 7.46 3.73
CA THR A 95 9.76 7.12 3.72
C THR A 95 9.13 7.32 5.09
N ALA A 96 9.79 6.93 6.18
CA ALA A 96 9.31 7.15 7.54
C ALA A 96 9.17 8.64 7.86
N GLN A 97 10.17 9.44 7.52
CA GLN A 97 10.11 10.91 7.70
C GLN A 97 8.97 11.54 6.90
N THR A 98 8.73 11.06 5.67
CA THR A 98 7.63 11.56 4.83
C THR A 98 6.28 11.15 5.39
N LEU A 99 6.14 9.91 5.85
CA LEU A 99 4.91 9.41 6.49
C LEU A 99 4.57 10.18 7.77
N LEU A 100 5.58 10.55 8.56
CA LEU A 100 5.40 11.35 9.78
C LEU A 100 4.75 12.71 9.49
N LYS A 101 4.99 13.27 8.31
CA LYS A 101 4.46 14.59 7.87
C LYS A 101 3.11 14.49 7.16
N THR A 102 2.52 13.30 7.01
CA THR A 102 1.21 13.14 6.37
C THR A 102 0.10 13.78 7.21
N PRO A 103 -1.01 14.22 6.58
CA PRO A 103 -2.14 14.80 7.31
C PRO A 103 -2.67 13.89 8.42
N SER A 104 -3.12 14.49 9.53
CA SER A 104 -3.68 13.75 10.67
C SER A 104 -4.98 13.00 10.35
N LYS A 105 -5.60 13.32 9.23
CA LYS A 105 -6.83 12.63 8.77
C LYS A 105 -6.62 11.20 8.30
N ILE A 106 -5.36 10.78 7.99
CA ILE A 106 -5.03 9.43 7.53
C ILE A 106 -4.13 8.70 8.51
N ASN A 107 -4.04 7.39 8.35
CA ASN A 107 -3.27 6.50 9.20
C ASN A 107 -2.07 5.93 8.42
N PRO A 108 -0.86 6.45 8.61
CA PRO A 108 0.33 5.90 7.95
C PRO A 108 0.74 4.57 8.59
N ILE A 109 1.10 3.60 7.76
CA ILE A 109 1.64 2.30 8.15
C ILE A 109 2.97 2.09 7.41
N CYS A 110 4.05 1.92 8.16
CA CYS A 110 5.38 1.69 7.63
C CYS A 110 5.83 0.27 7.99
N ILE A 111 5.85 -0.60 7.00
CA ILE A 111 6.23 -2.01 7.19
C ILE A 111 7.28 -2.45 6.17
N HIS A 112 8.00 -3.51 6.52
CA HIS A 112 8.86 -4.21 5.58
C HIS A 112 8.59 -5.72 5.69
N PRO A 113 7.91 -6.29 4.69
CA PRO A 113 7.73 -7.74 4.59
C PRO A 113 9.08 -8.42 4.42
N MET A 114 9.41 -9.36 5.32
CA MET A 114 10.63 -10.15 5.27
C MET A 114 10.45 -11.39 4.39
N PHE A 115 9.75 -11.21 3.27
CA PHE A 115 9.51 -12.25 2.27
C PHE A 115 9.44 -11.63 0.88
N GLY A 116 9.68 -12.45 -0.13
CA GLY A 116 9.67 -12.01 -1.53
C GLY A 116 8.46 -12.52 -2.32
N PRO A 117 8.37 -12.16 -3.60
CA PRO A 117 7.23 -12.47 -4.47
C PRO A 117 7.07 -13.97 -4.79
N GLY A 118 8.07 -14.80 -4.48
CA GLY A 118 7.98 -16.27 -4.58
C GLY A 118 7.28 -16.93 -3.39
N THR A 119 6.89 -16.18 -2.37
CA THR A 119 6.25 -16.72 -1.17
C THR A 119 4.85 -17.23 -1.48
N LYS A 120 4.59 -18.51 -1.14
CA LYS A 120 3.28 -19.13 -1.36
C LYS A 120 2.31 -18.92 -0.19
N LYS A 121 2.83 -18.85 1.04
CA LYS A 121 2.04 -18.68 2.27
C LYS A 121 2.66 -17.60 3.15
N ILE A 122 1.83 -16.70 3.68
CA ILE A 122 2.26 -15.65 4.60
C ILE A 122 2.48 -16.16 6.03
N ALA A 123 1.80 -17.25 6.39
CA ALA A 123 1.92 -17.86 7.71
C ALA A 123 3.39 -18.17 8.05
N GLY A 124 3.84 -17.77 9.23
CA GLY A 124 5.22 -17.94 9.69
C GLY A 124 6.22 -16.96 9.08
N LYS A 125 5.79 -16.00 8.28
CA LYS A 125 6.66 -14.95 7.75
C LYS A 125 6.66 -13.73 8.68
N ASN A 126 7.80 -13.07 8.73
CA ASN A 126 7.99 -11.87 9.54
C ASN A 126 7.68 -10.61 8.74
N VAL A 127 7.10 -9.63 9.41
CA VAL A 127 6.93 -8.27 8.92
C VAL A 127 7.53 -7.32 9.96
N ILE A 128 8.52 -6.54 9.54
CA ILE A 128 9.06 -5.48 10.38
C ILE A 128 8.14 -4.28 10.27
N ARG A 129 7.81 -3.68 11.40
CA ARG A 129 7.02 -2.46 11.46
C ARG A 129 7.84 -1.35 12.09
N VAL A 130 7.77 -0.18 11.49
CA VAL A 130 8.35 1.06 12.02
C VAL A 130 7.20 1.95 12.49
N PRO A 131 7.06 2.18 13.81
CA PRO A 131 6.02 3.09 14.33
C PRO A 131 6.21 4.51 13.80
N ILE A 132 5.13 5.13 13.35
CA ILE A 132 5.14 6.49 12.77
C ILE A 132 4.45 7.49 13.69
N LYS A 133 3.16 7.30 13.97
CA LYS A 133 2.34 8.25 14.75
C LYS A 133 1.70 7.61 15.97
N ASP A 134 1.06 6.46 15.79
CA ASP A 134 0.32 5.74 16.83
C ASP A 134 0.65 4.25 16.73
N ALA A 135 1.64 3.84 17.51
CA ALA A 135 2.14 2.46 17.49
C ALA A 135 1.03 1.43 17.77
N GLN A 136 0.11 1.71 18.70
CA GLN A 136 -0.96 0.77 19.06
C GLN A 136 -1.97 0.59 17.91
N LYS A 137 -2.37 1.68 17.27
CA LYS A 137 -3.28 1.66 16.13
C LYS A 137 -2.64 0.98 14.93
N GLU A 138 -1.38 1.27 14.67
CA GLU A 138 -0.59 0.66 13.60
C GLU A 138 -0.43 -0.85 13.81
N ILE A 139 -0.21 -1.30 15.07
CA ILE A 139 -0.19 -2.73 15.44
C ILE A 139 -1.50 -3.41 15.09
N THR A 140 -2.60 -2.81 15.49
CA THR A 140 -3.93 -3.38 15.28
C THR A 140 -4.27 -3.49 13.80
N ALA A 141 -3.92 -2.49 13.02
CA ALA A 141 -4.19 -2.46 11.59
C ALA A 141 -3.35 -3.47 10.76
N THR A 142 -2.23 -3.97 11.31
CA THR A 142 -1.33 -4.91 10.62
C THR A 142 -1.51 -6.38 11.05
N LYS A 143 -2.46 -6.68 11.90
CA LYS A 143 -2.87 -8.05 12.27
C LYS A 143 -3.78 -8.66 11.23
#